data_8309b733d64854752ceee6e6978fe3f1
#
_entry.id   8309b733d64854752ceee6e6978fe3f1
#
_cell.length_a   1.000
_cell.length_b   1.000
_cell.length_c   1.000
_cell.angle_alpha   90.00
_cell.angle_beta   90.00
_cell.angle_gamma   90.00
#
_symmetry.space_group_name_H-M   'P 1'
#
loop_
_entity.id
_entity.type
_entity.pdbx_description
1 polymer ?
#
loop_
_entity_poly.entity_id
_entity_poly.type
_entity_poly.pdbx_seq_one_letter_code
_entity_poly.pdbx_strand_id
1 'polypeptide(L)'
;MSKDLYTFEKIEALFVRAEQGDAEAQYDIGECYYNGNGVEKNFFEAVKWYKLSAEQGYAPAQNRLGYCYNLGEGVEQSYEKSVKYYRLAAEQDYAPAQNGLGYCYHLGLGVEKDGAKAVELYTRAAKQGLDKAQQNLGSCYAYGLNGLTQDYAEAVKWYRLAAEQGFDKAQYALGDSYYYGSGVDKDYIEAVKWYRLSAEQGHAKAQCNLGLCYYNGYGVDKNYTEAVKWYRLAAEQGNSKALLVLGYCYVDGIGVDKDHTEAVKWYRIAAEQGISDAQHILGLGYYNGDGVEKNYTEAVKWYRLAAEQGHARAQCNLGICYKNGYGVEKNDVEALKWVKRAADQGDEKAKKLYQKWL
;
A
#
# COMPACT_ATOMS: atom_id res chain seq x y z
N MET A 1 -15.85 17.37 5.61
CA MET A 1 -16.05 18.76 6.12
C MET A 1 -16.63 19.58 5.00
N SER A 2 -17.78 20.24 5.26
CA SER A 2 -18.58 20.89 4.21
C SER A 2 -17.87 22.12 3.61
N LYS A 3 -18.04 22.35 2.31
CA LYS A 3 -17.54 23.52 1.57
C LYS A 3 -18.03 24.87 2.14
N ASP A 4 -18.99 24.87 3.08
CA ASP A 4 -19.62 26.07 3.66
C ASP A 4 -18.79 26.74 4.77
N LEU A 5 -17.67 26.16 5.21
CA LEU A 5 -16.82 26.72 6.26
C LEU A 5 -15.90 27.86 5.76
N TYR A 6 -15.66 27.98 4.46
CA TYR A 6 -14.69 28.91 3.85
C TYR A 6 -15.36 29.90 2.89
N THR A 7 -16.37 30.65 3.37
CA THR A 7 -16.87 31.79 2.61
C THR A 7 -15.85 32.92 2.61
N PHE A 8 -15.84 33.75 1.57
CA PHE A 8 -14.91 34.86 1.40
C PHE A 8 -14.83 35.75 2.68
N GLU A 9 -15.99 36.13 3.24
CA GLU A 9 -16.08 36.93 4.47
C GLU A 9 -15.42 36.27 5.70
N LYS A 10 -15.54 34.95 5.84
CA LYS A 10 -14.91 34.21 6.95
C LYS A 10 -13.40 34.15 6.81
N ILE A 11 -12.91 34.03 5.58
CA ILE A 11 -11.48 34.03 5.32
C ILE A 11 -10.88 35.39 5.56
N GLU A 12 -11.54 36.48 5.12
CA GLU A 12 -11.10 37.83 5.43
C GLU A 12 -11.03 38.09 6.95
N ALA A 13 -12.07 37.71 7.70
CA ALA A 13 -12.06 37.83 9.17
C ALA A 13 -10.92 36.98 9.78
N LEU A 14 -10.62 35.82 9.24
CA LEU A 14 -9.52 34.96 9.69
C LEU A 14 -8.16 35.62 9.44
N PHE A 15 -7.95 36.25 8.26
CA PHE A 15 -6.76 37.02 7.95
C PHE A 15 -6.54 38.16 8.91
N VAL A 16 -7.59 38.94 9.21
CA VAL A 16 -7.49 40.05 10.17
C VAL A 16 -7.01 39.58 11.55
N ARG A 17 -7.56 38.47 12.07
CA ARG A 17 -7.10 37.89 13.34
C ARG A 17 -5.65 37.39 13.26
N ALA A 18 -5.29 36.71 12.17
CA ALA A 18 -3.95 36.16 11.96
C ALA A 18 -2.89 37.31 11.89
N GLU A 19 -3.19 38.40 11.19
CA GLU A 19 -2.35 39.59 11.13
C GLU A 19 -2.22 40.33 12.49
N GLN A 20 -3.21 40.21 13.33
CA GLN A 20 -3.18 40.71 14.73
C GLN A 20 -2.38 39.81 15.68
N GLY A 21 -1.84 38.70 15.15
CA GLY A 21 -0.97 37.81 15.92
C GLY A 21 -1.69 36.63 16.62
N ASP A 22 -2.96 36.39 16.33
CA ASP A 22 -3.70 35.25 16.87
C ASP A 22 -3.10 33.91 16.32
N ALA A 23 -2.51 33.12 17.20
CA ALA A 23 -1.79 31.91 16.84
C ALA A 23 -2.68 30.83 16.21
N GLU A 24 -3.92 30.68 16.67
CA GLU A 24 -4.89 29.75 16.09
C GLU A 24 -5.30 30.21 14.69
N ALA A 25 -5.61 31.52 14.51
CA ALA A 25 -5.94 32.06 13.21
C ALA A 25 -4.78 31.94 12.21
N GLN A 26 -3.54 32.15 12.66
CA GLN A 26 -2.35 31.91 11.83
C GLN A 26 -2.24 30.46 11.40
N TYR A 27 -2.48 29.51 12.28
CA TYR A 27 -2.52 28.08 11.95
C TYR A 27 -3.62 27.80 10.91
N ASP A 28 -4.83 28.31 11.12
CA ASP A 28 -5.97 28.09 10.22
C ASP A 28 -5.74 28.68 8.83
N ILE A 29 -5.12 29.87 8.72
CA ILE A 29 -4.68 30.42 7.42
C ILE A 29 -3.65 29.50 6.77
N GLY A 30 -2.71 28.98 7.56
CA GLY A 30 -1.78 27.97 7.08
C GLY A 30 -2.50 26.74 6.49
N GLU A 31 -3.54 26.23 7.15
CA GLU A 31 -4.39 25.14 6.65
C GLU A 31 -5.15 25.54 5.38
N CYS A 32 -5.63 26.80 5.28
CA CYS A 32 -6.26 27.30 4.06
C CYS A 32 -5.30 27.23 2.86
N TYR A 33 -4.08 27.72 3.01
CA TYR A 33 -3.07 27.65 1.95
C TYR A 33 -2.60 26.23 1.67
N TYR A 34 -2.47 25.39 2.70
CA TYR A 34 -2.03 24.01 2.54
C TYR A 34 -3.03 23.17 1.73
N ASN A 35 -4.32 23.36 1.97
CA ASN A 35 -5.41 22.60 1.36
C ASN A 35 -6.00 23.27 0.09
N GLY A 36 -5.76 24.57 -0.12
CA GLY A 36 -6.40 25.37 -1.17
C GLY A 36 -7.85 25.73 -0.83
N ASN A 37 -8.17 25.93 0.44
CA ASN A 37 -9.53 26.23 0.92
C ASN A 37 -9.75 27.75 0.93
N GLY A 38 -10.45 28.26 -0.08
CA GLY A 38 -10.77 29.69 -0.24
C GLY A 38 -9.58 30.57 -0.65
N VAL A 39 -8.39 30.01 -0.79
CA VAL A 39 -7.18 30.61 -1.36
C VAL A 39 -6.51 29.61 -2.31
N GLU A 40 -5.67 30.08 -3.22
CA GLU A 40 -4.88 29.18 -4.07
C GLU A 40 -3.92 28.34 -3.20
N LYS A 41 -3.84 27.05 -3.49
CA LYS A 41 -2.98 26.11 -2.76
C LYS A 41 -1.51 26.53 -2.88
N ASN A 42 -0.87 26.78 -1.75
CA ASN A 42 0.52 27.24 -1.69
C ASN A 42 1.22 26.77 -0.40
N PHE A 43 2.04 25.76 -0.49
CA PHE A 43 2.76 25.21 0.65
C PHE A 43 3.80 26.19 1.26
N PHE A 44 4.40 27.09 0.47
CA PHE A 44 5.33 28.09 1.00
C PHE A 44 4.61 29.11 1.88
N GLU A 45 3.46 29.59 1.45
CA GLU A 45 2.64 30.50 2.26
C GLU A 45 2.09 29.76 3.51
N ALA A 46 1.64 28.50 3.37
CA ALA A 46 1.22 27.71 4.51
C ALA A 46 2.32 27.61 5.58
N VAL A 47 3.54 27.30 5.19
CA VAL A 47 4.68 27.20 6.12
C VAL A 47 5.02 28.52 6.77
N LYS A 48 4.89 29.67 6.09
CA LYS A 48 5.11 30.99 6.70
C LYS A 48 4.13 31.21 7.87
N TRP A 49 2.85 30.95 7.63
CA TRP A 49 1.82 31.09 8.65
C TRP A 49 1.99 30.09 9.80
N TYR A 50 2.33 28.82 9.49
CA TYR A 50 2.62 27.84 10.54
C TYR A 50 3.83 28.24 11.39
N LYS A 51 4.87 28.91 10.83
CA LYS A 51 6.01 29.39 11.62
C LYS A 51 5.59 30.44 12.61
N LEU A 52 4.81 31.44 12.18
CA LEU A 52 4.32 32.49 13.07
C LEU A 52 3.51 31.91 14.24
N SER A 53 2.64 30.98 13.97
CA SER A 53 1.83 30.29 14.98
C SER A 53 2.68 29.39 15.91
N ALA A 54 3.63 28.64 15.33
CA ALA A 54 4.50 27.74 16.09
C ALA A 54 5.49 28.48 17.01
N GLU A 55 5.96 29.66 16.61
CA GLU A 55 6.81 30.52 17.43
C GLU A 55 6.11 31.03 18.69
N GLN A 56 4.78 31.10 18.65
CA GLN A 56 3.95 31.39 19.82
C GLN A 56 3.68 30.15 20.69
N GLY A 57 4.22 28.98 20.33
CA GLY A 57 4.05 27.74 21.07
C GLY A 57 2.82 26.92 20.69
N TYR A 58 2.06 27.28 19.65
CA TYR A 58 0.84 26.56 19.27
C TYR A 58 1.16 25.15 18.76
N ALA A 59 0.80 24.13 19.53
CA ALA A 59 1.17 22.74 19.29
C ALA A 59 0.69 22.19 17.92
N PRO A 60 -0.54 22.47 17.43
CA PRO A 60 -0.95 22.06 16.10
C PRO A 60 -0.06 22.61 14.99
N ALA A 61 0.36 23.88 15.07
CA ALA A 61 1.26 24.48 14.08
C ALA A 61 2.68 23.89 14.15
N GLN A 62 3.19 23.63 15.34
CA GLN A 62 4.47 22.92 15.53
C GLN A 62 4.40 21.53 14.91
N ASN A 63 3.32 20.78 15.13
CA ASN A 63 3.11 19.47 14.50
C ASN A 63 3.06 19.58 12.96
N ARG A 64 2.36 20.58 12.41
CA ARG A 64 2.31 20.80 10.96
C ARG A 64 3.68 21.15 10.38
N LEU A 65 4.47 21.98 11.04
CA LEU A 65 5.86 22.21 10.63
C LEU A 65 6.70 20.94 10.66
N GLY A 66 6.54 20.12 11.70
CA GLY A 66 7.17 18.80 11.76
C GLY A 66 6.84 17.97 10.52
N TYR A 67 5.58 17.94 10.13
CA TYR A 67 5.11 17.24 8.95
C TYR A 67 5.67 17.85 7.64
N CYS A 68 5.62 19.17 7.49
CA CYS A 68 6.16 19.86 6.31
C CYS A 68 7.66 19.59 6.13
N TYR A 69 8.45 19.66 7.20
CA TYR A 69 9.88 19.34 7.13
C TYR A 69 10.14 17.85 6.88
N ASN A 70 9.26 16.96 7.34
CA ASN A 70 9.39 15.51 7.06
C ASN A 70 9.22 15.19 5.57
N LEU A 71 8.30 15.89 4.89
CA LEU A 71 7.99 15.63 3.47
C LEU A 71 8.68 16.58 2.49
N GLY A 72 9.21 17.73 2.95
CA GLY A 72 9.74 18.77 2.08
C GLY A 72 8.65 19.63 1.43
N GLU A 73 7.48 19.77 2.06
CA GLU A 73 6.36 20.56 1.53
C GLU A 73 6.47 22.02 1.96
N GLY A 74 6.72 22.91 0.99
CA GLY A 74 6.93 24.35 1.23
C GLY A 74 8.23 24.72 1.94
N VAL A 75 9.09 23.74 2.21
CA VAL A 75 10.43 23.86 2.79
C VAL A 75 11.33 22.76 2.24
N GLU A 76 12.65 22.97 2.31
CA GLU A 76 13.59 21.88 2.10
C GLU A 76 13.42 20.80 3.16
N GLN A 77 13.38 19.52 2.72
CA GLN A 77 13.23 18.37 3.62
C GLN A 77 14.35 18.35 4.67
N SER A 78 13.98 18.20 5.94
CA SER A 78 14.93 18.01 7.03
C SER A 78 14.28 17.22 8.16
N TYR A 79 14.74 16.01 8.35
CA TYR A 79 14.24 15.14 9.44
C TYR A 79 14.64 15.68 10.81
N GLU A 80 15.78 16.34 10.96
CA GLU A 80 16.22 16.95 12.22
C GLU A 80 15.26 18.08 12.63
N LYS A 81 14.89 18.96 11.67
CA LYS A 81 13.90 20.01 11.93
C LYS A 81 12.51 19.42 12.19
N SER A 82 12.12 18.37 11.46
CA SER A 82 10.89 17.64 11.69
C SER A 82 10.80 17.17 13.14
N VAL A 83 11.82 16.45 13.60
CA VAL A 83 11.92 15.95 14.99
C VAL A 83 11.88 17.08 16.01
N LYS A 84 12.58 18.21 15.75
CA LYS A 84 12.55 19.38 16.63
C LYS A 84 11.10 19.87 16.86
N TYR A 85 10.36 20.06 15.77
CA TYR A 85 9.01 20.60 15.87
C TYR A 85 8.01 19.58 16.42
N TYR A 86 8.12 18.30 16.05
CA TYR A 86 7.31 17.24 16.67
C TYR A 86 7.57 17.15 18.18
N ARG A 87 8.83 17.31 18.64
CA ARG A 87 9.18 17.27 20.07
C ARG A 87 8.51 18.42 20.82
N LEU A 88 8.61 19.63 20.30
CA LEU A 88 7.96 20.80 20.92
C LEU A 88 6.45 20.60 21.13
N ALA A 89 5.76 20.04 20.14
CA ALA A 89 4.34 19.75 20.26
C ALA A 89 4.05 18.52 21.14
N ALA A 90 4.89 17.50 21.12
CA ALA A 90 4.73 16.29 21.91
C ALA A 90 4.95 16.55 23.42
N GLU A 91 5.83 17.50 23.77
CA GLU A 91 6.04 17.97 25.15
C GLU A 91 4.79 18.70 25.71
N GLN A 92 3.95 19.24 24.85
CA GLN A 92 2.64 19.79 25.20
C GLN A 92 1.52 18.73 25.21
N ASP A 93 1.87 17.46 25.21
CA ASP A 93 0.96 16.30 25.20
C ASP A 93 0.07 16.22 23.95
N TYR A 94 0.47 16.82 22.81
CA TYR A 94 -0.29 16.80 21.57
C TYR A 94 -0.15 15.44 20.85
N ALA A 95 -1.22 14.63 20.86
CA ALA A 95 -1.20 13.25 20.37
C ALA A 95 -0.72 13.08 18.92
N PRO A 96 -1.10 13.94 17.94
CA PRO A 96 -0.57 13.81 16.59
C PRO A 96 0.96 13.95 16.50
N ALA A 97 1.54 14.85 17.32
CA ALA A 97 2.99 15.05 17.37
C ALA A 97 3.71 13.90 18.08
N GLN A 98 3.12 13.35 19.13
CA GLN A 98 3.65 12.14 19.78
C GLN A 98 3.71 10.99 18.77
N ASN A 99 2.65 10.78 17.99
CA ASN A 99 2.65 9.77 16.93
C ASN A 99 3.71 10.07 15.86
N GLY A 100 3.82 11.32 15.40
CA GLY A 100 4.83 11.74 14.42
C GLY A 100 6.27 11.54 14.93
N LEU A 101 6.54 11.93 16.18
CA LEU A 101 7.84 11.73 16.81
C LEU A 101 8.15 10.24 17.03
N GLY A 102 7.14 9.45 17.45
CA GLY A 102 7.24 7.99 17.56
C GLY A 102 7.64 7.34 16.23
N TYR A 103 7.07 7.81 15.11
CA TYR A 103 7.44 7.35 13.76
C TYR A 103 8.89 7.70 13.42
N CYS A 104 9.36 8.89 13.78
CA CYS A 104 10.77 9.27 13.59
C CYS A 104 11.71 8.34 14.38
N TYR A 105 11.42 8.02 15.64
CA TYR A 105 12.22 7.07 16.42
C TYR A 105 12.13 5.64 15.90
N HIS A 106 10.97 5.21 15.41
CA HIS A 106 10.79 3.87 14.83
C HIS A 106 11.69 3.65 13.61
N LEU A 107 11.83 4.64 12.75
CA LEU A 107 12.61 4.55 11.51
C LEU A 107 14.04 5.09 11.62
N GLY A 108 14.35 5.90 12.64
CA GLY A 108 15.63 6.61 12.75
C GLY A 108 15.72 7.83 11.85
N LEU A 109 14.62 8.58 11.66
CA LEU A 109 14.57 9.77 10.83
C LEU A 109 14.91 11.02 11.64
N GLY A 110 16.06 11.64 11.39
CA GLY A 110 16.54 12.83 12.11
C GLY A 110 16.88 12.60 13.59
N VAL A 111 16.81 11.37 14.05
CA VAL A 111 17.20 10.89 15.38
C VAL A 111 17.76 9.49 15.27
N GLU A 112 18.55 9.06 16.25
CA GLU A 112 18.93 7.66 16.38
C GLU A 112 17.67 6.80 16.58
N LYS A 113 17.62 5.66 15.90
CA LYS A 113 16.52 4.69 16.03
C LYS A 113 16.39 4.21 17.47
N ASP A 114 15.21 4.40 18.06
CA ASP A 114 14.91 3.99 19.43
C ASP A 114 13.48 3.42 19.50
N GLY A 115 13.40 2.09 19.45
CA GLY A 115 12.11 1.40 19.47
C GLY A 115 11.34 1.59 20.77
N ALA A 116 12.02 1.67 21.90
CA ALA A 116 11.36 1.86 23.21
C ALA A 116 10.68 3.23 23.29
N LYS A 117 11.37 4.29 22.85
CA LYS A 117 10.76 5.63 22.75
C LYS A 117 9.61 5.68 21.72
N ALA A 118 9.75 4.97 20.60
CA ALA A 118 8.67 4.90 19.62
C ALA A 118 7.40 4.30 20.23
N VAL A 119 7.51 3.17 20.96
CA VAL A 119 6.38 2.52 21.64
C VAL A 119 5.80 3.40 22.75
N GLU A 120 6.63 4.06 23.54
CA GLU A 120 6.18 4.99 24.58
C GLU A 120 5.32 6.09 23.98
N LEU A 121 5.80 6.74 22.91
CA LEU A 121 5.11 7.84 22.24
C LEU A 121 3.81 7.39 21.55
N TYR A 122 3.84 6.24 20.86
CA TYR A 122 2.62 5.64 20.30
C TYR A 122 1.60 5.31 21.39
N THR A 123 2.05 4.76 22.53
CA THR A 123 1.17 4.43 23.65
C THR A 123 0.52 5.68 24.25
N ARG A 124 1.27 6.78 24.41
CA ARG A 124 0.73 8.05 24.89
C ARG A 124 -0.34 8.60 23.94
N ALA A 125 -0.04 8.64 22.64
CA ALA A 125 -0.99 9.11 21.63
C ALA A 125 -2.21 8.17 21.48
N ALA A 126 -2.01 6.85 21.55
CA ALA A 126 -3.08 5.87 21.45
C ALA A 126 -4.06 5.93 22.63
N LYS A 127 -3.57 6.17 23.85
CA LYS A 127 -4.38 6.37 25.05
C LYS A 127 -5.22 7.65 25.00
N GLN A 128 -4.78 8.66 24.24
CA GLN A 128 -5.57 9.87 23.96
C GLN A 128 -6.62 9.64 22.86
N GLY A 129 -6.72 8.42 22.30
CA GLY A 129 -7.72 8.07 21.31
C GLY A 129 -7.28 8.27 19.85
N LEU A 130 -6.03 8.65 19.58
CA LEU A 130 -5.57 8.85 18.19
C LEU A 130 -5.55 7.50 17.43
N ASP A 131 -6.41 7.35 16.44
CA ASP A 131 -6.60 6.17 15.61
C ASP A 131 -5.30 5.68 14.95
N LYS A 132 -4.53 6.60 14.36
CA LYS A 132 -3.22 6.30 13.74
C LYS A 132 -2.21 5.74 14.73
N ALA A 133 -2.21 6.26 15.96
CA ALA A 133 -1.32 5.78 17.00
C ALA A 133 -1.74 4.40 17.53
N GLN A 134 -3.05 4.18 17.67
CA GLN A 134 -3.62 2.87 18.00
C GLN A 134 -3.25 1.83 16.94
N GLN A 135 -3.40 2.15 15.66
CA GLN A 135 -2.96 1.30 14.55
C GLN A 135 -1.46 1.02 14.60
N ASN A 136 -0.62 2.04 14.82
CA ASN A 136 0.83 1.86 14.88
C ASN A 136 1.25 0.97 16.06
N LEU A 137 0.64 1.19 17.23
CA LEU A 137 0.90 0.39 18.42
C LEU A 137 0.44 -1.07 18.22
N GLY A 138 -0.75 -1.27 17.66
CA GLY A 138 -1.24 -2.58 17.26
C GLY A 138 -0.25 -3.30 16.31
N SER A 139 0.31 -2.58 15.33
CA SER A 139 1.31 -3.15 14.43
C SER A 139 2.62 -3.50 15.16
N CYS A 140 3.05 -2.69 16.13
CA CYS A 140 4.22 -3.01 16.94
C CYS A 140 4.02 -4.34 17.70
N TYR A 141 2.86 -4.57 18.28
CA TYR A 141 2.55 -5.84 18.93
C TYR A 141 2.39 -7.00 17.93
N ALA A 142 1.70 -6.79 16.81
CA ALA A 142 1.46 -7.83 15.82
C ALA A 142 2.75 -8.41 15.22
N TYR A 143 3.78 -7.57 15.05
CA TYR A 143 5.04 -7.97 14.39
C TYR A 143 6.24 -8.04 15.35
N GLY A 144 6.03 -7.83 16.64
CA GLY A 144 7.13 -7.82 17.62
C GLY A 144 8.16 -6.72 17.32
N LEU A 145 7.71 -5.52 16.94
CA LEU A 145 8.57 -4.42 16.56
C LEU A 145 9.01 -3.59 17.77
N ASN A 146 10.07 -2.81 17.59
CA ASN A 146 10.52 -1.82 18.57
C ASN A 146 10.84 -2.38 19.96
N GLY A 147 11.31 -3.63 20.02
CA GLY A 147 11.66 -4.30 21.28
C GLY A 147 10.47 -4.95 22.00
N LEU A 148 9.27 -4.88 21.43
CA LEU A 148 8.12 -5.62 21.94
C LEU A 148 8.19 -7.09 21.53
N THR A 149 7.72 -7.97 22.41
CA THR A 149 7.40 -9.35 22.05
C THR A 149 6.14 -9.37 21.21
N GLN A 150 6.09 -10.23 20.19
CA GLN A 150 4.90 -10.42 19.38
C GLN A 150 3.72 -10.87 20.24
N ASP A 151 2.62 -10.12 20.16
CA ASP A 151 1.37 -10.39 20.86
C ASP A 151 0.18 -9.97 20.00
N TYR A 152 -0.41 -10.96 19.31
CA TYR A 152 -1.56 -10.72 18.47
C TYR A 152 -2.82 -10.35 19.26
N ALA A 153 -2.98 -10.84 20.50
CA ALA A 153 -4.15 -10.52 21.32
C ALA A 153 -4.12 -9.04 21.75
N GLU A 154 -2.95 -8.53 22.12
CA GLU A 154 -2.78 -7.11 22.41
C GLU A 154 -2.92 -6.25 21.14
N ALA A 155 -2.37 -6.71 20.01
CA ALA A 155 -2.53 -6.03 18.73
C ALA A 155 -4.01 -5.84 18.35
N VAL A 156 -4.82 -6.88 18.49
CA VAL A 156 -6.26 -6.85 18.19
C VAL A 156 -7.02 -5.83 19.04
N LYS A 157 -6.67 -5.67 20.31
CA LYS A 157 -7.29 -4.64 21.16
C LYS A 157 -7.07 -3.23 20.58
N TRP A 158 -5.84 -2.92 20.19
CA TRP A 158 -5.52 -1.62 19.61
C TRP A 158 -6.11 -1.44 18.21
N TYR A 159 -6.07 -2.47 17.37
CA TYR A 159 -6.72 -2.42 16.04
C TYR A 159 -8.22 -2.19 16.16
N ARG A 160 -8.89 -2.83 17.14
CA ARG A 160 -10.33 -2.66 17.36
C ARG A 160 -10.67 -1.21 17.71
N LEU A 161 -9.93 -0.59 18.63
CA LEU A 161 -10.14 0.81 19.00
C LEU A 161 -10.03 1.75 17.79
N ALA A 162 -9.03 1.56 16.94
CA ALA A 162 -8.86 2.37 15.74
C ALA A 162 -9.92 2.05 14.66
N ALA A 163 -10.29 0.76 14.51
CA ALA A 163 -11.27 0.31 13.52
C ALA A 163 -12.69 0.81 13.83
N GLU A 164 -13.07 0.86 15.12
CA GLU A 164 -14.35 1.40 15.60
C GLU A 164 -14.45 2.92 15.37
N GLN A 165 -13.33 3.63 15.32
CA GLN A 165 -13.26 5.04 14.91
C GLN A 165 -13.33 5.23 13.37
N GLY A 166 -13.39 4.15 12.61
CA GLY A 166 -13.49 4.20 11.16
C GLY A 166 -12.13 4.18 10.42
N PHE A 167 -11.00 3.96 11.10
CA PHE A 167 -9.70 3.95 10.45
C PHE A 167 -9.55 2.72 9.54
N ASP A 168 -9.48 2.94 8.23
CA ASP A 168 -9.52 1.93 7.19
C ASP A 168 -8.43 0.85 7.32
N LYS A 169 -7.20 1.26 7.65
CA LYS A 169 -6.07 0.34 7.84
C LYS A 169 -6.25 -0.56 9.06
N ALA A 170 -6.86 -0.03 10.12
CA ALA A 170 -7.16 -0.81 11.32
C ALA A 170 -8.31 -1.79 11.08
N GLN A 171 -9.34 -1.36 10.34
CA GLN A 171 -10.42 -2.25 9.90
C GLN A 171 -9.87 -3.41 9.05
N TYR A 172 -8.97 -3.13 8.11
CA TYR A 172 -8.29 -4.16 7.34
C TYR A 172 -7.49 -5.11 8.25
N ALA A 173 -6.68 -4.58 9.17
CA ALA A 173 -5.87 -5.40 10.08
C ALA A 173 -6.71 -6.27 11.01
N LEU A 174 -7.83 -5.73 11.49
CA LEU A 174 -8.79 -6.49 12.31
C LEU A 174 -9.49 -7.57 11.50
N GLY A 175 -9.85 -7.28 10.24
CA GLY A 175 -10.34 -8.27 9.29
C GLY A 175 -9.36 -9.42 9.07
N ASP A 176 -8.07 -9.11 8.87
CA ASP A 176 -6.99 -10.11 8.76
C ASP A 176 -6.89 -10.93 10.06
N SER A 177 -7.00 -10.30 11.23
CA SER A 177 -6.94 -11.00 12.53
C SER A 177 -8.03 -12.06 12.65
N TYR A 178 -9.26 -11.74 12.29
CA TYR A 178 -10.36 -12.70 12.26
C TYR A 178 -10.24 -13.74 11.14
N TYR A 179 -9.75 -13.34 9.97
CA TYR A 179 -9.59 -14.27 8.83
C TYR A 179 -8.57 -15.36 9.12
N TYR A 180 -7.46 -15.04 9.78
CA TYR A 180 -6.40 -15.99 10.11
C TYR A 180 -6.50 -16.58 11.50
N GLY A 181 -7.31 -16.01 12.39
CA GLY A 181 -7.37 -16.40 13.80
C GLY A 181 -6.16 -15.91 14.60
N SER A 182 -5.65 -14.72 14.28
CA SER A 182 -4.46 -14.16 14.94
C SER A 182 -4.88 -13.26 16.10
N GLY A 183 -4.70 -13.71 17.34
CA GLY A 183 -5.08 -12.98 18.55
C GLY A 183 -6.58 -13.01 18.89
N VAL A 184 -7.39 -13.62 18.05
CA VAL A 184 -8.82 -13.89 18.21
C VAL A 184 -9.15 -15.24 17.58
N ASP A 185 -10.28 -15.82 17.95
CA ASP A 185 -10.79 -16.99 17.26
C ASP A 185 -11.10 -16.66 15.79
N LYS A 186 -10.81 -17.61 14.91
CA LYS A 186 -11.05 -17.45 13.48
C LYS A 186 -12.55 -17.32 13.21
N ASP A 187 -12.92 -16.22 12.58
CA ASP A 187 -14.30 -15.90 12.20
C ASP A 187 -14.35 -15.18 10.86
N TYR A 188 -14.78 -15.89 9.82
CA TYR A 188 -14.88 -15.32 8.49
C TYR A 188 -16.01 -14.31 8.33
N ILE A 189 -17.08 -14.39 9.14
CA ILE A 189 -18.20 -13.44 9.10
C ILE A 189 -17.72 -12.10 9.64
N GLU A 190 -17.06 -12.10 10.80
CA GLU A 190 -16.46 -10.88 11.34
C GLU A 190 -15.35 -10.35 10.42
N ALA A 191 -14.52 -11.22 9.83
CA ALA A 191 -13.50 -10.80 8.86
C ALA A 191 -14.11 -10.04 7.68
N VAL A 192 -15.18 -10.57 7.08
CA VAL A 192 -15.87 -9.92 5.95
C VAL A 192 -16.48 -8.59 6.34
N LYS A 193 -17.06 -8.48 7.52
CA LYS A 193 -17.62 -7.22 8.04
C LYS A 193 -16.55 -6.12 8.09
N TRP A 194 -15.38 -6.43 8.66
CA TRP A 194 -14.29 -5.47 8.78
C TRP A 194 -13.61 -5.18 7.43
N TYR A 195 -13.42 -6.20 6.58
CA TYR A 195 -12.92 -5.97 5.21
C TYR A 195 -13.86 -5.09 4.41
N ARG A 196 -15.19 -5.26 4.52
CA ARG A 196 -16.17 -4.44 3.81
C ARG A 196 -16.06 -2.98 4.22
N LEU A 197 -16.04 -2.67 5.51
CA LEU A 197 -15.89 -1.30 6.02
C LEU A 197 -14.61 -0.63 5.48
N SER A 198 -13.50 -1.35 5.47
CA SER A 198 -12.24 -0.87 4.92
C SER A 198 -12.28 -0.73 3.39
N ALA A 199 -12.87 -1.70 2.68
CA ALA A 199 -12.98 -1.73 1.22
C ALA A 199 -13.85 -0.60 0.67
N GLU A 200 -14.95 -0.29 1.34
CA GLU A 200 -15.86 0.82 1.00
C GLU A 200 -15.18 2.20 1.14
N GLN A 201 -14.18 2.31 2.01
CA GLN A 201 -13.30 3.49 2.11
C GLN A 201 -12.19 3.52 1.05
N GLY A 202 -12.11 2.52 0.18
CA GLY A 202 -11.15 2.47 -0.91
C GLY A 202 -9.85 1.73 -0.58
N HIS A 203 -9.72 1.04 0.55
CA HIS A 203 -8.49 0.31 0.90
C HIS A 203 -8.27 -0.90 -0.02
N ALA A 204 -7.29 -0.81 -0.93
CA ALA A 204 -7.09 -1.79 -2.00
C ALA A 204 -6.85 -3.24 -1.51
N LYS A 205 -6.12 -3.43 -0.41
CA LYS A 205 -5.91 -4.77 0.16
C LYS A 205 -7.20 -5.36 0.72
N ALA A 206 -8.04 -4.54 1.37
CA ALA A 206 -9.33 -4.98 1.89
C ALA A 206 -10.29 -5.33 0.75
N GLN A 207 -10.32 -4.55 -0.33
CA GLN A 207 -11.08 -4.87 -1.54
C GLN A 207 -10.64 -6.21 -2.13
N CYS A 208 -9.34 -6.46 -2.26
CA CYS A 208 -8.83 -7.73 -2.74
C CYS A 208 -9.23 -8.91 -1.83
N ASN A 209 -9.12 -8.76 -0.50
CA ASN A 209 -9.48 -9.81 0.44
C ASN A 209 -11.01 -10.03 0.51
N LEU A 210 -11.81 -8.97 0.40
CA LEU A 210 -13.27 -9.10 0.29
C LEU A 210 -13.67 -9.83 -0.99
N GLY A 211 -13.01 -9.53 -2.12
CA GLY A 211 -13.17 -10.29 -3.36
C GLY A 211 -12.84 -11.77 -3.18
N LEU A 212 -11.76 -12.09 -2.45
CA LEU A 212 -11.39 -13.47 -2.11
C LEU A 212 -12.46 -14.16 -1.26
N CYS A 213 -13.06 -13.45 -0.31
CA CYS A 213 -14.14 -13.99 0.52
C CYS A 213 -15.35 -14.36 -0.33
N TYR A 214 -15.79 -13.49 -1.23
CA TYR A 214 -16.87 -13.80 -2.18
C TYR A 214 -16.53 -14.91 -3.16
N TYR A 215 -15.28 -14.97 -3.64
CA TYR A 215 -14.85 -16.02 -4.57
C TYR A 215 -14.92 -17.41 -3.94
N ASN A 216 -14.55 -17.54 -2.67
CA ASN A 216 -14.50 -18.84 -1.97
C ASN A 216 -15.76 -19.14 -1.14
N GLY A 217 -16.59 -18.14 -0.83
CA GLY A 217 -17.71 -18.29 0.10
C GLY A 217 -17.28 -18.26 1.57
N TYR A 218 -16.24 -17.48 1.91
CA TYR A 218 -15.77 -17.33 3.28
C TYR A 218 -16.54 -16.23 4.01
N GLY A 219 -17.38 -16.59 4.96
CA GLY A 219 -18.19 -15.66 5.74
C GLY A 219 -19.31 -14.94 4.97
N VAL A 220 -19.46 -15.26 3.69
CA VAL A 220 -20.52 -14.78 2.79
C VAL A 220 -20.86 -15.88 1.80
N ASP A 221 -22.07 -15.80 1.20
CA ASP A 221 -22.42 -16.68 0.10
C ASP A 221 -21.46 -16.48 -1.09
N LYS A 222 -21.05 -17.58 -1.69
CA LYS A 222 -20.15 -17.56 -2.84
C LYS A 222 -20.79 -16.82 -4.01
N ASN A 223 -20.10 -15.77 -4.48
CA ASN A 223 -20.58 -14.92 -5.57
C ASN A 223 -19.40 -14.40 -6.39
N TYR A 224 -19.17 -15.01 -7.54
CA TYR A 224 -18.07 -14.65 -8.42
C TYR A 224 -18.22 -13.25 -9.06
N THR A 225 -19.44 -12.82 -9.33
CA THR A 225 -19.69 -11.48 -9.90
C THR A 225 -19.33 -10.40 -8.89
N GLU A 226 -19.71 -10.57 -7.61
CA GLU A 226 -19.29 -9.65 -6.56
C GLU A 226 -17.78 -9.72 -6.31
N ALA A 227 -17.19 -10.92 -6.37
CA ALA A 227 -15.73 -11.06 -6.24
C ALA A 227 -14.98 -10.24 -7.30
N VAL A 228 -15.40 -10.34 -8.56
CA VAL A 228 -14.79 -9.60 -9.68
C VAL A 228 -14.95 -8.09 -9.52
N LYS A 229 -16.09 -7.59 -9.04
CA LYS A 229 -16.27 -6.15 -8.76
C LYS A 229 -15.22 -5.65 -7.76
N TRP A 230 -15.02 -6.37 -6.65
CA TRP A 230 -14.05 -6.00 -5.64
C TRP A 230 -12.60 -6.16 -6.11
N TYR A 231 -12.30 -7.21 -6.88
CA TYR A 231 -10.98 -7.37 -7.50
C TYR A 231 -10.68 -6.24 -8.50
N ARG A 232 -11.66 -5.79 -9.28
CA ARG A 232 -11.48 -4.67 -10.22
C ARG A 232 -11.13 -3.39 -9.49
N LEU A 233 -11.86 -3.02 -8.43
CA LEU A 233 -11.55 -1.84 -7.63
C LEU A 233 -10.15 -1.89 -7.03
N ALA A 234 -9.71 -3.06 -6.55
CA ALA A 234 -8.35 -3.24 -6.05
C ALA A 234 -7.30 -3.17 -7.16
N ALA A 235 -7.58 -3.76 -8.33
CA ALA A 235 -6.68 -3.78 -9.48
C ALA A 235 -6.48 -2.39 -10.09
N GLU A 236 -7.53 -1.58 -10.17
CA GLU A 236 -7.48 -0.17 -10.61
C GLU A 236 -6.56 0.68 -9.72
N GLN A 237 -6.39 0.31 -8.46
CA GLN A 237 -5.42 0.91 -7.53
C GLN A 237 -4.04 0.25 -7.60
N GLY A 238 -3.80 -0.66 -8.53
CA GLY A 238 -2.52 -1.32 -8.72
C GLY A 238 -2.23 -2.47 -7.73
N ASN A 239 -3.26 -3.03 -7.08
CA ASN A 239 -3.03 -4.19 -6.20
C ASN A 239 -2.59 -5.40 -7.03
N SER A 240 -1.35 -5.83 -6.83
CA SER A 240 -0.69 -6.88 -7.62
C SER A 240 -1.45 -8.21 -7.64
N LYS A 241 -2.00 -8.62 -6.48
CA LYS A 241 -2.77 -9.86 -6.37
C LYS A 241 -4.10 -9.76 -7.11
N ALA A 242 -4.78 -8.62 -6.99
CA ALA A 242 -6.05 -8.39 -7.67
C ALA A 242 -5.88 -8.33 -9.19
N LEU A 243 -4.80 -7.72 -9.70
CA LEU A 243 -4.46 -7.70 -11.13
C LEU A 243 -4.35 -9.13 -11.71
N LEU A 244 -3.61 -10.01 -11.02
CA LEU A 244 -3.45 -11.41 -11.46
C LEU A 244 -4.77 -12.17 -11.43
N VAL A 245 -5.51 -12.07 -10.32
CA VAL A 245 -6.77 -12.81 -10.15
C VAL A 245 -7.84 -12.33 -11.13
N LEU A 246 -7.91 -11.02 -11.38
CA LEU A 246 -8.84 -10.44 -12.34
C LEU A 246 -8.53 -10.91 -13.78
N GLY A 247 -7.27 -10.92 -14.17
CA GLY A 247 -6.84 -11.51 -15.44
C GLY A 247 -7.25 -12.98 -15.57
N TYR A 248 -7.07 -13.76 -14.51
CA TYR A 248 -7.51 -15.15 -14.45
C TYR A 248 -9.05 -15.29 -14.59
N CYS A 249 -9.82 -14.44 -13.91
CA CYS A 249 -11.28 -14.43 -14.03
C CYS A 249 -11.74 -14.21 -15.47
N TYR A 250 -11.07 -13.33 -16.22
CA TYR A 250 -11.37 -13.11 -17.64
C TYR A 250 -10.92 -14.27 -18.55
N VAL A 251 -9.82 -14.94 -18.25
CA VAL A 251 -9.38 -16.13 -19.03
C VAL A 251 -10.40 -17.26 -18.93
N ASP A 252 -10.92 -17.51 -17.73
CA ASP A 252 -11.79 -18.66 -17.48
C ASP A 252 -13.30 -18.32 -17.51
N GLY A 253 -13.67 -17.03 -17.58
CA GLY A 253 -15.06 -16.59 -17.54
C GLY A 253 -15.69 -16.75 -16.14
N ILE A 254 -14.94 -16.46 -15.08
CA ILE A 254 -15.40 -16.59 -13.69
C ILE A 254 -15.98 -15.24 -13.22
N GLY A 255 -17.30 -15.18 -13.09
CA GLY A 255 -18.01 -13.98 -12.64
C GLY A 255 -18.07 -12.84 -13.68
N VAL A 256 -17.48 -13.06 -14.83
CA VAL A 256 -17.48 -12.20 -16.04
C VAL A 256 -17.49 -13.08 -17.28
N ASP A 257 -17.86 -12.52 -18.42
CA ASP A 257 -17.71 -13.20 -19.70
C ASP A 257 -16.23 -13.43 -20.02
N LYS A 258 -15.95 -14.58 -20.64
CA LYS A 258 -14.59 -14.93 -21.05
C LYS A 258 -14.06 -13.95 -22.08
N ASP A 259 -12.93 -13.29 -21.77
CA ASP A 259 -12.29 -12.30 -22.63
C ASP A 259 -10.77 -12.31 -22.42
N HIS A 260 -10.05 -12.98 -23.32
CA HIS A 260 -8.58 -13.05 -23.30
C HIS A 260 -7.93 -11.69 -23.57
N THR A 261 -8.59 -10.81 -24.33
CA THR A 261 -8.04 -9.48 -24.63
C THR A 261 -8.07 -8.61 -23.36
N GLU A 262 -9.17 -8.66 -22.62
CA GLU A 262 -9.28 -7.97 -21.33
C GLU A 262 -8.31 -8.57 -20.29
N ALA A 263 -8.19 -9.89 -20.25
CA ALA A 263 -7.22 -10.56 -19.38
C ALA A 263 -5.79 -10.06 -19.60
N VAL A 264 -5.38 -9.94 -20.87
CA VAL A 264 -4.04 -9.47 -21.24
C VAL A 264 -3.79 -8.04 -20.77
N LYS A 265 -4.79 -7.16 -20.77
CA LYS A 265 -4.63 -5.79 -20.24
C LYS A 265 -4.24 -5.83 -18.75
N TRP A 266 -4.93 -6.63 -17.96
CA TRP A 266 -4.64 -6.74 -16.52
C TRP A 266 -3.29 -7.42 -16.26
N TYR A 267 -2.96 -8.47 -17.00
CA TYR A 267 -1.64 -9.10 -16.90
C TYR A 267 -0.52 -8.18 -17.34
N ARG A 268 -0.74 -7.30 -18.33
CA ARG A 268 0.26 -6.31 -18.75
C ARG A 268 0.57 -5.32 -17.64
N ILE A 269 -0.44 -4.75 -16.99
CA ILE A 269 -0.26 -3.84 -15.84
C ILE A 269 0.55 -4.54 -14.74
N ALA A 270 0.20 -5.79 -14.41
CA ALA A 270 0.93 -6.59 -13.43
C ALA A 270 2.39 -6.86 -13.86
N ALA A 271 2.61 -7.20 -15.13
CA ALA A 271 3.93 -7.48 -15.69
C ALA A 271 4.84 -6.23 -15.71
N GLU A 272 4.28 -5.06 -15.99
CA GLU A 272 4.97 -3.76 -15.95
C GLU A 272 5.33 -3.36 -14.52
N GLN A 273 4.56 -3.82 -13.51
CA GLN A 273 4.94 -3.71 -12.09
C GLN A 273 6.05 -4.69 -11.67
N GLY A 274 6.56 -5.52 -12.59
CA GLY A 274 7.64 -6.46 -12.33
C GLY A 274 7.19 -7.82 -11.77
N ILE A 275 5.89 -8.14 -11.76
CA ILE A 275 5.39 -9.42 -11.24
C ILE A 275 5.75 -10.54 -12.19
N SER A 276 6.63 -11.45 -11.77
CA SER A 276 7.19 -12.50 -12.62
C SER A 276 6.15 -13.48 -13.15
N ASP A 277 5.12 -13.83 -12.37
CA ASP A 277 4.00 -14.65 -12.82
C ASP A 277 3.24 -13.98 -13.97
N ALA A 278 2.95 -12.68 -13.86
CA ALA A 278 2.29 -11.93 -14.92
C ALA A 278 3.15 -11.80 -16.19
N GLN A 279 4.45 -11.56 -16.04
CA GLN A 279 5.39 -11.53 -17.16
C GLN A 279 5.42 -12.87 -17.88
N HIS A 280 5.46 -13.98 -17.14
CA HIS A 280 5.39 -15.32 -17.75
C HIS A 280 4.07 -15.54 -18.50
N ILE A 281 2.91 -15.19 -17.88
CA ILE A 281 1.59 -15.34 -18.50
C ILE A 281 1.46 -14.46 -19.76
N LEU A 282 1.92 -13.21 -19.69
CA LEU A 282 1.92 -12.30 -20.83
C LEU A 282 2.81 -12.82 -21.97
N GLY A 283 3.97 -13.41 -21.63
CA GLY A 283 4.83 -14.09 -22.57
C GLY A 283 4.13 -15.28 -23.27
N LEU A 284 3.33 -16.05 -22.53
CA LEU A 284 2.49 -17.13 -23.09
C LEU A 284 1.42 -16.57 -24.03
N GLY A 285 0.75 -15.48 -23.64
CA GLY A 285 -0.23 -14.80 -24.48
C GLY A 285 0.35 -14.42 -25.85
N TYR A 286 1.52 -13.78 -25.86
CA TYR A 286 2.21 -13.46 -27.12
C TYR A 286 2.74 -14.67 -27.87
N TYR A 287 3.20 -15.72 -27.17
CA TYR A 287 3.69 -16.94 -27.80
C TYR A 287 2.59 -17.70 -28.54
N ASN A 288 1.40 -17.77 -27.95
CA ASN A 288 0.25 -18.49 -28.51
C ASN A 288 -0.60 -17.63 -29.45
N GLY A 289 -0.70 -16.32 -29.16
CA GLY A 289 -1.68 -15.41 -29.77
C GLY A 289 -2.98 -15.36 -28.97
N ASP A 290 -2.93 -15.59 -27.64
CA ASP A 290 -4.10 -15.59 -26.78
C ASP A 290 -4.38 -14.16 -26.28
N GLY A 291 -5.46 -13.54 -26.76
CA GLY A 291 -5.85 -12.16 -26.42
C GLY A 291 -4.99 -11.05 -26.99
N VAL A 292 -3.93 -11.40 -27.72
CA VAL A 292 -3.02 -10.51 -28.47
C VAL A 292 -2.58 -11.17 -29.77
N GLU A 293 -2.13 -10.38 -30.73
CA GLU A 293 -1.51 -10.91 -31.94
C GLU A 293 -0.22 -11.70 -31.56
N LYS A 294 -0.08 -12.87 -32.17
CA LYS A 294 1.07 -13.74 -31.93
C LYS A 294 2.39 -13.04 -32.29
N ASN A 295 3.28 -12.94 -31.33
CA ASN A 295 4.58 -12.28 -31.48
C ASN A 295 5.66 -12.94 -30.60
N TYR A 296 6.51 -13.76 -31.20
CA TYR A 296 7.56 -14.46 -30.48
C TYR A 296 8.64 -13.53 -29.90
N THR A 297 8.90 -12.39 -30.53
CA THR A 297 9.88 -11.42 -30.02
C THR A 297 9.39 -10.79 -28.71
N GLU A 298 8.13 -10.38 -28.68
CA GLU A 298 7.51 -9.91 -27.43
C GLU A 298 7.42 -11.03 -26.38
N ALA A 299 7.07 -12.26 -26.79
CA ALA A 299 7.04 -13.39 -25.86
C ALA A 299 8.41 -13.60 -25.19
N VAL A 300 9.50 -13.59 -25.95
CA VAL A 300 10.86 -13.74 -25.41
C VAL A 300 11.24 -12.61 -24.48
N LYS A 301 10.87 -11.38 -24.80
CA LYS A 301 11.10 -10.21 -23.92
C LYS A 301 10.48 -10.42 -22.53
N TRP A 302 9.23 -10.83 -22.50
CA TRP A 302 8.51 -11.06 -21.24
C TRP A 302 9.00 -12.31 -20.50
N TYR A 303 9.28 -13.41 -21.21
CA TYR A 303 9.90 -14.59 -20.61
C TYR A 303 11.26 -14.28 -20.01
N ARG A 304 12.09 -13.45 -20.66
CA ARG A 304 13.40 -13.06 -20.14
C ARG A 304 13.29 -12.31 -18.82
N LEU A 305 12.40 -11.31 -18.76
CA LEU A 305 12.17 -10.56 -17.53
C LEU A 305 11.75 -11.47 -16.36
N ALA A 306 10.85 -12.41 -16.59
CA ALA A 306 10.46 -13.39 -15.58
C ALA A 306 11.59 -14.38 -15.24
N ALA A 307 12.32 -14.85 -16.24
CA ALA A 307 13.41 -15.82 -16.09
C ALA A 307 14.59 -15.27 -15.28
N GLU A 308 14.91 -14.00 -15.49
CA GLU A 308 15.96 -13.26 -14.74
C GLU A 308 15.59 -13.09 -13.27
N GLN A 309 14.30 -13.01 -12.94
CA GLN A 309 13.77 -13.03 -11.57
C GLN A 309 13.72 -14.45 -10.96
N GLY A 310 14.13 -15.47 -11.69
CA GLY A 310 14.15 -16.86 -11.21
C GLY A 310 12.89 -17.67 -11.50
N HIS A 311 11.91 -17.16 -12.25
CA HIS A 311 10.67 -17.88 -12.54
C HIS A 311 10.93 -19.13 -13.40
N ALA A 312 10.83 -20.33 -12.80
CA ALA A 312 11.27 -21.60 -13.44
C ALA A 312 10.58 -21.89 -14.77
N ARG A 313 9.25 -21.72 -14.86
CA ARG A 313 8.51 -21.96 -16.11
C ARG A 313 8.91 -20.98 -17.21
N ALA A 314 9.20 -19.72 -16.87
CA ALA A 314 9.67 -18.73 -17.84
C ALA A 314 11.08 -19.07 -18.33
N GLN A 315 11.97 -19.54 -17.46
CA GLN A 315 13.29 -20.05 -17.83
C GLN A 315 13.19 -21.23 -18.81
N CYS A 316 12.30 -22.19 -18.52
CA CYS A 316 12.04 -23.30 -19.41
C CYS A 316 11.56 -22.85 -20.82
N ASN A 317 10.57 -21.94 -20.84
CA ASN A 317 10.02 -21.43 -22.09
C ASN A 317 11.03 -20.56 -22.86
N LEU A 318 11.85 -19.76 -22.19
CA LEU A 318 12.93 -18.99 -22.80
C LEU A 318 13.98 -19.94 -23.44
N GLY A 319 14.33 -21.04 -22.75
CA GLY A 319 15.20 -22.07 -23.28
C GLY A 319 14.63 -22.72 -24.54
N ILE A 320 13.31 -22.98 -24.57
CA ILE A 320 12.62 -23.52 -25.78
C ILE A 320 12.69 -22.50 -26.93
N CYS A 321 12.53 -21.21 -26.65
CA CYS A 321 12.65 -20.17 -27.66
C CYS A 321 14.06 -20.13 -28.29
N TYR A 322 15.11 -20.18 -27.47
CA TYR A 322 16.50 -20.26 -27.98
C TYR A 322 16.75 -21.52 -28.77
N LYS A 323 16.22 -22.68 -28.33
CA LYS A 323 16.44 -23.98 -29.08
C LYS A 323 15.84 -23.94 -30.47
N ASN A 324 14.70 -23.29 -30.64
CA ASN A 324 13.94 -23.28 -31.87
C ASN A 324 14.12 -22.01 -32.72
N GLY A 325 14.76 -20.99 -32.19
CA GLY A 325 14.86 -19.67 -32.85
C GLY A 325 13.55 -18.88 -32.87
N TYR A 326 12.70 -19.07 -31.87
CA TYR A 326 11.43 -18.33 -31.75
C TYR A 326 11.66 -16.95 -31.12
N GLY A 327 11.58 -15.90 -31.93
CA GLY A 327 11.74 -14.51 -31.48
C GLY A 327 13.14 -14.11 -31.03
N VAL A 328 14.11 -15.05 -31.15
CA VAL A 328 15.54 -14.87 -30.89
C VAL A 328 16.35 -15.72 -31.90
N GLU A 329 17.59 -15.35 -32.09
CA GLU A 329 18.52 -16.22 -32.85
C GLU A 329 18.68 -17.58 -32.13
N LYS A 330 18.66 -18.65 -32.91
CA LYS A 330 18.85 -20.02 -32.40
C LYS A 330 20.20 -20.15 -31.70
N ASN A 331 20.17 -20.59 -30.42
CA ASN A 331 21.37 -20.76 -29.62
C ASN A 331 21.22 -21.94 -28.65
N ASP A 332 21.83 -23.04 -28.97
CA ASP A 332 21.74 -24.28 -28.19
C ASP A 332 22.42 -24.16 -26.81
N VAL A 333 23.44 -23.31 -26.68
CA VAL A 333 24.15 -23.08 -25.40
C VAL A 333 23.26 -22.31 -24.46
N GLU A 334 22.66 -21.22 -24.91
CA GLU A 334 21.69 -20.44 -24.08
C GLU A 334 20.45 -21.30 -23.79
N ALA A 335 19.96 -22.10 -24.74
CA ALA A 335 18.84 -23.01 -24.50
C ALA A 335 19.11 -23.97 -23.32
N LEU A 336 20.26 -24.66 -23.36
CA LEU A 336 20.67 -25.57 -22.28
C LEU A 336 20.86 -24.86 -20.95
N LYS A 337 21.45 -23.66 -20.94
CA LYS A 337 21.67 -22.85 -19.73
C LYS A 337 20.37 -22.50 -19.05
N TRP A 338 19.39 -22.03 -19.81
CA TRP A 338 18.08 -21.62 -19.23
C TRP A 338 17.25 -22.82 -18.79
N VAL A 339 17.23 -23.90 -19.58
CA VAL A 339 16.50 -25.12 -19.21
C VAL A 339 17.16 -25.80 -18.01
N LYS A 340 18.49 -25.76 -17.88
CA LYS A 340 19.19 -26.27 -16.68
C LYS A 340 18.76 -25.51 -15.42
N ARG A 341 18.74 -24.16 -15.48
CA ARG A 341 18.28 -23.33 -14.31
C ARG A 341 16.86 -23.70 -13.87
N ALA A 342 15.95 -23.92 -14.80
CA ALA A 342 14.60 -24.37 -14.49
C ALA A 342 14.56 -25.78 -13.91
N ALA A 343 15.36 -26.69 -14.46
CA ALA A 343 15.48 -28.08 -13.99
C ALA A 343 16.04 -28.16 -12.57
N ASP A 344 17.07 -27.34 -12.27
CA ASP A 344 17.69 -27.25 -10.94
C ASP A 344 16.68 -26.73 -9.87
N GLN A 345 15.66 -25.96 -10.28
CA GLN A 345 14.53 -25.53 -9.43
C GLN A 345 13.40 -26.56 -9.32
N GLY A 346 13.51 -27.69 -10.00
CA GLY A 346 12.52 -28.76 -9.93
C GLY A 346 11.45 -28.75 -11.02
N ASP A 347 11.53 -27.91 -12.05
CA ASP A 347 10.57 -27.93 -13.15
C ASP A 347 10.69 -29.25 -13.94
N GLU A 348 9.65 -30.07 -13.89
CA GLU A 348 9.67 -31.42 -14.48
C GLU A 348 9.78 -31.41 -16.01
N LYS A 349 9.19 -30.39 -16.67
CA LYS A 349 9.32 -30.21 -18.11
C LYS A 349 10.78 -29.89 -18.50
N ALA A 350 11.38 -28.99 -17.74
CA ALA A 350 12.78 -28.60 -17.94
C ALA A 350 13.74 -29.76 -17.67
N LYS A 351 13.54 -30.59 -16.64
CA LYS A 351 14.36 -31.79 -16.38
C LYS A 351 14.36 -32.70 -17.56
N LYS A 352 13.18 -33.03 -18.13
CA LYS A 352 13.07 -33.88 -19.33
C LYS A 352 13.76 -33.29 -20.56
N LEU A 353 13.59 -31.96 -20.76
CA LEU A 353 14.23 -31.27 -21.89
C LEU A 353 15.74 -31.21 -21.73
N TYR A 354 16.23 -30.93 -20.53
CA TYR A 354 17.67 -30.92 -20.26
C TYR A 354 18.34 -32.24 -20.57
N GLN A 355 17.77 -33.35 -20.06
CA GLN A 355 18.27 -34.72 -20.38
C GLN A 355 18.24 -35.05 -21.87
N LYS A 356 17.21 -34.54 -22.58
CA LYS A 356 17.09 -34.81 -24.04
C LYS A 356 18.07 -33.98 -24.88
N TRP A 357 18.49 -32.82 -24.41
CA TRP A 357 19.32 -31.89 -25.17
C TRP A 357 20.82 -32.01 -24.86
N LEU A 358 21.20 -32.70 -23.78
CA LEU A 358 22.56 -33.13 -23.49
C LEU A 358 23.00 -34.21 -24.51
#